data_26131949af3dcd0a4ff29964771d5245
#
_entry.id   26131949af3dcd0a4ff29964771d5245
#
_cell.length_a   1.000
_cell.length_b   1.000
_cell.length_c   1.000
_cell.angle_alpha   90.00
_cell.angle_beta   90.00
_cell.angle_gamma   90.00
#
_symmetry.space_group_name_H-M   'P 1'
#
loop_
_entity.id
_entity.type
_entity.pdbx_description
1 polymer ?
#
loop_
_entity_poly.entity_id
_entity_poly.type
_entity_poly.pdbx_seq_one_letter_code
_entity_poly.pdbx_strand_id
1 'polypeptide(L)'
;MRPRVKPALRRIIRDEHTLQYGVHPLRAIKLSGLARSVQQWIAGLDGTRDLARVLAAADAAGLDECHARSLLDQLAAQGALHDAATSPAPLRDLPLAERDRLRPDLEALDLSSTAPEGGIGLLARRRAARVRVYGAGRVGAQIVVLLAAAGVGHIRVIDSGRVRASDITPGGLTWAELGLTREEGAVAAALRLTSGGRAVGGGDDMAADQRRSDQPQGDPHSSARTPRPTSSPAIPLPASDRAVRTPTTTTPPPDRTPTTTPPSDRTPATAMPASGTRTRQEGSAGQRRSATHRPRPPETPHTADLRDTEAVQGNAGRRGGAGEGREGEGAQPAPRRKRKGRRIDGQELVRPAVEVLAGGTYLGDRSDRPDLVILAPVGPMDGVLVNELTCLGIPHLLASAFEGHGTVGPLVLPGETACLHCLDLTRRDDDPAWPIVTARLGGYPPGEIACDTTLATLIAAEATGHALAHLDGKESSVTNGTMDVSPDWRWNRQAWRVHPQCRCMRNNPYSLRMVMSPKRD
;
A
#
# COMPACT_ATOMS: atom_id res chain seq x y z
N MET A 1 -18.62 14.16 -18.10
CA MET A 1 -17.42 14.59 -17.37
C MET A 1 -17.62 16.01 -16.85
N ARG A 2 -17.28 16.26 -15.60
CA ARG A 2 -17.20 17.61 -14.99
C ARG A 2 -15.74 17.86 -14.60
N PRO A 3 -14.96 18.51 -15.49
CA PRO A 3 -13.53 18.69 -15.26
C PRO A 3 -13.27 19.54 -14.03
N ARG A 4 -12.42 19.03 -13.15
CA ARG A 4 -12.00 19.70 -11.94
C ARG A 4 -10.49 19.62 -11.79
N VAL A 5 -9.84 20.74 -11.55
CA VAL A 5 -8.44 20.75 -11.12
C VAL A 5 -8.37 20.12 -9.73
N LYS A 6 -7.44 19.19 -9.53
CA LYS A 6 -7.28 18.47 -8.26
C LYS A 6 -7.03 19.44 -7.12
N PRO A 7 -7.87 19.46 -6.07
CA PRO A 7 -7.77 20.46 -4.98
C PRO A 7 -6.42 20.44 -4.24
N ALA A 8 -5.77 19.28 -4.18
CA ALA A 8 -4.47 19.15 -3.55
C ALA A 8 -3.32 19.81 -4.34
N LEU A 9 -3.52 20.14 -5.62
CA LEU A 9 -2.57 20.92 -6.42
C LEU A 9 -2.75 22.41 -6.15
N ARG A 10 -1.85 23.00 -5.38
CA ARG A 10 -1.88 24.44 -5.11
C ARG A 10 -1.66 25.23 -6.40
N ARG A 11 -2.56 26.18 -6.64
CA ARG A 11 -2.45 27.15 -7.74
C ARG A 11 -1.53 28.29 -7.34
N ILE A 12 -0.56 28.61 -8.22
CA ILE A 12 0.43 29.67 -8.04
C ILE A 12 0.48 30.51 -9.32
N ILE A 13 0.27 31.82 -9.22
CA ILE A 13 0.51 32.74 -10.30
C ILE A 13 1.98 33.16 -10.20
N ARG A 14 2.79 32.79 -11.18
CA ARG A 14 4.23 33.11 -11.20
C ARG A 14 4.50 34.49 -11.76
N ASP A 15 3.78 34.83 -12.79
CA ASP A 15 3.79 36.12 -13.48
C ASP A 15 2.45 36.34 -14.23
N GLU A 16 2.35 37.41 -15.01
CA GLU A 16 1.12 37.77 -15.75
C GLU A 16 0.70 36.69 -16.78
N HIS A 17 1.64 35.90 -17.26
CA HIS A 17 1.41 34.92 -18.33
C HIS A 17 1.68 33.47 -17.90
N THR A 18 2.12 33.24 -16.67
CA THR A 18 2.53 31.90 -16.20
C THR A 18 1.76 31.48 -14.97
N LEU A 19 1.05 30.35 -15.10
CA LEU A 19 0.32 29.67 -14.04
C LEU A 19 1.03 28.35 -13.69
N GLN A 20 1.15 28.06 -12.40
CA GLN A 20 1.70 26.79 -11.92
C GLN A 20 0.71 26.10 -11.01
N TYR A 21 0.58 24.77 -11.18
CA TYR A 21 -0.11 23.88 -10.26
C TYR A 21 0.88 22.93 -9.59
N GLY A 22 0.81 22.88 -8.25
CA GLY A 22 1.75 22.09 -7.42
C GLY A 22 3.05 22.83 -7.12
N VAL A 23 3.67 22.47 -5.99
CA VAL A 23 4.91 23.10 -5.49
C VAL A 23 6.13 22.21 -5.64
N HIS A 24 5.95 20.87 -5.64
CA HIS A 24 7.06 19.93 -5.72
C HIS A 24 7.72 19.98 -7.12
N PRO A 25 9.06 20.19 -7.23
CA PRO A 25 9.74 20.40 -8.51
C PRO A 25 9.49 19.30 -9.56
N LEU A 26 9.43 18.04 -9.12
CA LEU A 26 9.21 16.88 -10.01
C LEU A 26 7.73 16.70 -10.42
N ARG A 27 6.80 17.45 -9.80
CA ARG A 27 5.36 17.32 -10.05
C ARG A 27 4.71 18.61 -10.55
N ALA A 28 5.36 19.74 -10.39
CA ALA A 28 4.80 21.02 -10.74
C ALA A 28 4.47 21.12 -12.24
N ILE A 29 3.24 21.48 -12.54
CA ILE A 29 2.73 21.71 -13.89
C ILE A 29 2.81 23.20 -14.17
N LYS A 30 3.59 23.60 -15.15
CA LYS A 30 3.78 24.99 -15.55
C LYS A 30 3.09 25.25 -16.88
N LEU A 31 2.24 26.24 -16.92
CA LEU A 31 1.51 26.70 -18.09
C LEU A 31 1.96 28.12 -18.37
N SER A 32 2.72 28.34 -19.44
CA SER A 32 3.29 29.63 -19.83
C SER A 32 2.60 30.19 -21.07
N GLY A 33 2.68 31.50 -21.27
CA GLY A 33 2.08 32.18 -22.43
C GLY A 33 0.57 32.31 -22.36
N LEU A 34 -0.04 32.21 -21.17
CA LEU A 34 -1.47 32.27 -20.99
C LEU A 34 -1.95 33.71 -20.85
N ALA A 35 -2.94 34.11 -21.66
CA ALA A 35 -3.69 35.36 -21.41
C ALA A 35 -4.42 35.27 -20.05
N ARG A 36 -4.65 36.39 -19.42
CA ARG A 36 -5.33 36.47 -18.11
C ARG A 36 -6.74 35.85 -18.13
N SER A 37 -7.47 36.02 -19.24
CA SER A 37 -8.78 35.39 -19.46
C SER A 37 -8.70 33.86 -19.45
N VAL A 38 -7.67 33.29 -20.09
CA VAL A 38 -7.42 31.83 -20.09
C VAL A 38 -7.06 31.32 -18.70
N GLN A 39 -6.24 32.08 -17.95
CA GLN A 39 -5.93 31.72 -16.56
C GLN A 39 -7.18 31.71 -15.67
N GLN A 40 -8.12 32.63 -15.90
CA GLN A 40 -9.42 32.70 -15.21
C GLN A 40 -10.32 31.52 -15.62
N TRP A 41 -10.34 31.16 -16.90
CA TRP A 41 -11.07 30.01 -17.40
C TRP A 41 -10.57 28.69 -16.76
N ILE A 42 -9.24 28.48 -16.69
CA ILE A 42 -8.65 27.34 -16.00
C ILE A 42 -9.00 27.36 -14.50
N ALA A 43 -8.99 28.52 -13.86
CA ALA A 43 -9.38 28.67 -12.45
C ALA A 43 -10.84 28.28 -12.19
N GLY A 44 -11.69 28.39 -13.21
CA GLY A 44 -13.09 27.97 -13.18
C GLY A 44 -13.32 26.46 -13.42
N LEU A 45 -12.27 25.64 -13.55
CA LEU A 45 -12.38 24.19 -13.62
C LEU A 45 -12.54 23.61 -12.20
N ASP A 46 -13.67 23.86 -11.58
CA ASP A 46 -14.01 23.49 -10.21
C ASP A 46 -14.95 22.26 -10.10
N GLY A 47 -15.34 21.69 -11.26
CA GLY A 47 -16.23 20.53 -11.35
C GLY A 47 -17.72 20.85 -11.24
N THR A 48 -18.11 22.14 -11.16
CA THR A 48 -19.52 22.55 -11.12
C THR A 48 -20.18 22.50 -12.50
N ARG A 49 -19.39 22.66 -13.56
CA ARG A 49 -19.83 22.69 -14.97
C ARG A 49 -19.45 21.40 -15.68
N ASP A 50 -20.34 20.94 -16.56
CA ASP A 50 -20.04 19.87 -17.49
C ASP A 50 -19.07 20.34 -18.59
N LEU A 51 -18.50 19.36 -19.32
CA LEU A 51 -17.52 19.64 -20.38
C LEU A 51 -18.06 20.58 -21.45
N ALA A 52 -19.35 20.44 -21.85
CA ALA A 52 -19.94 21.30 -22.87
C ALA A 52 -19.99 22.75 -22.42
N ARG A 53 -20.40 23.00 -21.18
CA ARG A 53 -20.42 24.36 -20.60
C ARG A 53 -19.02 24.94 -20.38
N VAL A 54 -18.05 24.08 -20.05
CA VAL A 54 -16.64 24.50 -19.90
C VAL A 54 -16.09 24.93 -21.26
N LEU A 55 -16.36 24.18 -22.33
CA LEU A 55 -15.92 24.52 -23.69
C LEU A 55 -16.63 25.79 -24.22
N ALA A 56 -17.94 25.90 -24.01
CA ALA A 56 -18.67 27.14 -24.37
C ALA A 56 -18.13 28.38 -23.67
N ALA A 57 -17.63 28.26 -22.42
CA ALA A 57 -17.00 29.35 -21.70
C ALA A 57 -15.57 29.66 -22.18
N ALA A 58 -14.92 28.77 -22.93
CA ALA A 58 -13.58 29.00 -23.47
C ALA A 58 -13.55 30.08 -24.53
N ASP A 59 -14.59 30.18 -25.37
CA ASP A 59 -14.74 31.19 -26.41
C ASP A 59 -14.71 32.62 -25.81
N ALA A 60 -15.41 32.83 -24.71
CA ALA A 60 -15.38 34.10 -23.97
C ALA A 60 -13.99 34.40 -23.36
N ALA A 61 -13.13 33.42 -23.19
CA ALA A 61 -11.75 33.59 -22.77
C ALA A 61 -10.76 33.76 -23.93
N GLY A 62 -11.25 33.75 -25.17
CA GLY A 62 -10.44 33.88 -26.39
C GLY A 62 -9.75 32.56 -26.80
N LEU A 63 -10.31 31.41 -26.40
CA LEU A 63 -9.86 30.07 -26.79
C LEU A 63 -10.94 29.45 -27.68
N ASP A 64 -10.58 29.07 -28.89
CA ASP A 64 -11.44 28.17 -29.69
C ASP A 64 -11.56 26.79 -29.05
N GLU A 65 -12.56 26.03 -29.47
CA GLU A 65 -12.87 24.73 -28.88
C GLU A 65 -11.71 23.73 -29.02
N CYS A 66 -10.96 23.77 -30.11
CA CYS A 66 -9.85 22.85 -30.37
C CYS A 66 -8.71 23.09 -29.37
N HIS A 67 -8.32 24.35 -29.20
CA HIS A 67 -7.29 24.74 -28.24
C HIS A 67 -7.74 24.49 -26.79
N ALA A 68 -9.02 24.76 -26.47
CA ALA A 68 -9.57 24.46 -25.15
C ALA A 68 -9.54 22.96 -24.81
N ARG A 69 -9.91 22.09 -25.78
CA ARG A 69 -9.81 20.62 -25.62
C ARG A 69 -8.37 20.17 -25.45
N SER A 70 -7.46 20.66 -26.30
CA SER A 70 -6.03 20.33 -26.20
C SER A 70 -5.44 20.69 -24.85
N LEU A 71 -5.81 21.83 -24.29
CA LEU A 71 -5.36 22.26 -22.96
C LEU A 71 -5.93 21.36 -21.85
N LEU A 72 -7.21 20.99 -21.94
CA LEU A 72 -7.82 20.05 -21.00
C LEU A 72 -7.15 18.67 -21.05
N ASP A 73 -6.86 18.17 -22.27
CA ASP A 73 -6.20 16.89 -22.47
C ASP A 73 -4.76 16.90 -21.93
N GLN A 74 -4.02 18.00 -22.13
CA GLN A 74 -2.70 18.18 -21.52
C GLN A 74 -2.76 18.18 -20.00
N LEU A 75 -3.70 18.91 -19.41
CA LEU A 75 -3.89 18.92 -17.94
C LEU A 75 -4.28 17.54 -17.40
N ALA A 76 -5.13 16.82 -18.13
CA ALA A 76 -5.52 15.45 -17.77
C ALA A 76 -4.33 14.48 -17.87
N ALA A 77 -3.58 14.51 -18.97
CA ALA A 77 -2.40 13.69 -19.18
C ALA A 77 -1.30 13.92 -18.12
N GLN A 78 -1.16 15.18 -17.66
CA GLN A 78 -0.26 15.54 -16.57
C GLN A 78 -0.84 15.23 -15.18
N GLY A 79 -2.05 14.65 -15.11
CA GLY A 79 -2.71 14.28 -13.88
C GLY A 79 -3.15 15.48 -13.02
N ALA A 80 -3.45 16.64 -13.67
CA ALA A 80 -3.99 17.81 -12.97
C ALA A 80 -5.51 17.77 -12.80
N LEU A 81 -6.22 17.02 -13.64
CA LEU A 81 -7.68 16.96 -13.65
C LEU A 81 -8.21 15.62 -13.17
N HIS A 82 -9.39 15.68 -12.57
CA HIS A 82 -10.27 14.52 -12.36
C HIS A 82 -11.72 14.86 -12.73
N ASP A 83 -12.56 13.84 -12.83
CA ASP A 83 -13.99 14.02 -13.08
C ASP A 83 -14.75 14.17 -11.75
N ALA A 84 -15.24 15.39 -11.47
CA ALA A 84 -16.05 15.64 -10.28
C ALA A 84 -17.44 14.98 -10.31
N ALA A 85 -17.85 14.39 -11.45
CA ALA A 85 -19.07 13.58 -11.54
C ALA A 85 -18.89 12.17 -10.99
N THR A 86 -17.66 11.74 -10.73
CA THR A 86 -17.37 10.41 -10.15
C THR A 86 -18.11 10.23 -8.83
N SER A 87 -18.81 9.11 -8.72
CA SER A 87 -19.62 8.81 -7.54
C SER A 87 -18.74 8.64 -6.30
N PRO A 88 -19.03 9.32 -5.18
CA PRO A 88 -18.36 9.11 -3.90
C PRO A 88 -18.84 7.83 -3.18
N ALA A 89 -19.37 6.84 -3.92
CA ALA A 89 -19.91 5.61 -3.34
C ALA A 89 -18.98 4.95 -2.30
N PRO A 90 -17.65 4.86 -2.53
CA PRO A 90 -16.74 4.27 -1.55
C PRO A 90 -16.69 4.99 -0.20
N LEU A 91 -17.13 6.25 -0.15
CA LEU A 91 -17.14 7.06 1.06
C LEU A 91 -18.52 7.10 1.75
N ARG A 92 -19.61 6.73 1.06
CA ARG A 92 -20.98 6.92 1.58
C ARG A 92 -21.24 6.18 2.87
N ASP A 93 -20.72 4.96 2.98
CA ASP A 93 -20.94 4.08 4.12
C ASP A 93 -19.97 4.35 5.28
N LEU A 94 -19.07 5.34 5.14
CA LEU A 94 -18.11 5.70 6.16
C LEU A 94 -18.67 6.80 7.07
N PRO A 95 -18.44 6.72 8.39
CA PRO A 95 -18.68 7.84 9.32
C PRO A 95 -17.89 9.09 8.90
N LEU A 96 -18.40 10.28 9.24
CA LEU A 96 -17.74 11.55 8.90
C LEU A 96 -16.30 11.61 9.40
N ALA A 97 -16.05 11.20 10.64
CA ALA A 97 -14.71 11.16 11.22
C ALA A 97 -13.75 10.28 10.42
N GLU A 98 -14.23 9.14 9.88
CA GLU A 98 -13.42 8.26 9.05
C GLU A 98 -13.12 8.87 7.67
N ARG A 99 -14.09 9.59 7.08
CA ARG A 99 -13.85 10.36 5.84
C ARG A 99 -12.80 11.45 6.04
N ASP A 100 -12.86 12.15 7.18
CA ASP A 100 -11.88 13.19 7.52
C ASP A 100 -10.50 12.58 7.75
N ARG A 101 -10.42 11.43 8.41
CA ARG A 101 -9.17 10.69 8.60
C ARG A 101 -8.54 10.26 7.28
N LEU A 102 -9.36 9.75 6.34
CA LEU A 102 -8.91 9.28 5.02
C LEU A 102 -8.67 10.42 4.01
N ARG A 103 -9.05 11.65 4.33
CA ARG A 103 -8.93 12.76 3.38
C ARG A 103 -7.50 13.00 2.87
N PRO A 104 -6.45 13.05 3.71
CA PRO A 104 -5.07 13.21 3.22
C PRO A 104 -4.63 12.06 2.31
N ASP A 105 -5.00 10.82 2.64
CA ASP A 105 -4.71 9.65 1.80
C ASP A 105 -5.44 9.74 0.46
N LEU A 106 -6.70 10.12 0.47
CA LEU A 106 -7.50 10.30 -0.75
C LEU A 106 -6.91 11.39 -1.66
N GLU A 107 -6.48 12.52 -1.09
CA GLU A 107 -5.81 13.59 -1.82
C GLU A 107 -4.48 13.10 -2.43
N ALA A 108 -3.68 12.33 -1.68
CA ALA A 108 -2.45 11.74 -2.18
C ALA A 108 -2.71 10.71 -3.30
N LEU A 109 -3.72 9.86 -3.15
CA LEU A 109 -4.18 8.94 -4.17
C LEU A 109 -4.64 9.67 -5.43
N ASP A 110 -5.40 10.75 -5.27
CA ASP A 110 -5.86 11.58 -6.38
C ASP A 110 -4.67 12.17 -7.16
N LEU A 111 -3.68 12.70 -6.45
CA LEU A 111 -2.44 13.18 -7.07
C LEU A 111 -1.65 12.10 -7.82
N SER A 112 -1.72 10.87 -7.38
CA SER A 112 -0.98 9.75 -7.97
C SER A 112 -1.70 9.08 -9.15
N SER A 113 -2.94 9.49 -9.46
CA SER A 113 -3.78 8.93 -10.53
C SER A 113 -3.88 9.90 -11.70
N THR A 114 -3.83 9.37 -12.92
CA THR A 114 -4.21 10.09 -14.15
C THR A 114 -5.60 9.68 -14.64
N ALA A 115 -6.22 8.67 -14.00
CA ALA A 115 -7.55 8.21 -14.33
C ALA A 115 -8.61 9.27 -13.96
N PRO A 116 -9.70 9.37 -14.73
CA PRO A 116 -10.77 10.35 -14.47
C PRO A 116 -11.44 10.16 -13.10
N GLU A 117 -11.52 8.92 -12.59
CA GLU A 117 -12.06 8.60 -11.27
C GLU A 117 -11.15 9.09 -10.13
N GLY A 118 -9.90 9.42 -10.43
CA GLY A 118 -8.93 9.93 -9.47
C GLY A 118 -8.70 9.01 -8.27
N GLY A 119 -8.49 9.62 -7.11
CA GLY A 119 -8.23 8.91 -5.86
C GLY A 119 -9.41 8.06 -5.37
N ILE A 120 -10.65 8.43 -5.71
CA ILE A 120 -11.85 7.67 -5.30
C ILE A 120 -11.87 6.27 -5.94
N GLY A 121 -11.46 6.17 -7.20
CA GLY A 121 -11.35 4.88 -7.89
C GLY A 121 -10.31 3.96 -7.24
N LEU A 122 -9.16 4.51 -6.85
CA LEU A 122 -8.11 3.78 -6.14
C LEU A 122 -8.57 3.35 -4.74
N LEU A 123 -9.22 4.24 -3.99
CA LEU A 123 -9.78 3.89 -2.69
C LEU A 123 -10.84 2.79 -2.80
N ALA A 124 -11.68 2.80 -3.85
CA ALA A 124 -12.65 1.74 -4.09
C ALA A 124 -11.98 0.37 -4.27
N ARG A 125 -10.86 0.32 -5.02
CA ARG A 125 -10.06 -0.91 -5.18
C ARG A 125 -9.50 -1.39 -3.85
N ARG A 126 -8.89 -0.49 -3.06
CA ARG A 126 -8.37 -0.83 -1.73
C ARG A 126 -9.45 -1.36 -0.80
N ARG A 127 -10.64 -0.75 -0.81
CA ARG A 127 -11.78 -1.20 0.02
C ARG A 127 -12.32 -2.57 -0.39
N ALA A 128 -12.21 -2.95 -1.66
CA ALA A 128 -12.59 -4.26 -2.16
C ALA A 128 -11.51 -5.32 -1.94
N ALA A 129 -10.26 -4.90 -1.73
CA ALA A 129 -9.11 -5.80 -1.66
C ALA A 129 -9.13 -6.66 -0.39
N ARG A 130 -8.71 -7.92 -0.56
CA ARG A 130 -8.50 -8.92 0.49
C ARG A 130 -7.01 -9.17 0.66
N VAL A 131 -6.48 -8.85 1.82
CA VAL A 131 -5.06 -9.05 2.15
C VAL A 131 -4.94 -10.01 3.32
N ARG A 132 -4.02 -10.99 3.22
CA ARG A 132 -3.63 -11.79 4.38
C ARG A 132 -2.21 -11.45 4.79
N VAL A 133 -1.97 -11.35 6.09
CA VAL A 133 -0.66 -11.08 6.67
C VAL A 133 -0.27 -12.27 7.55
N TYR A 134 0.79 -12.95 7.17
CA TYR A 134 1.37 -14.04 7.94
C TYR A 134 2.55 -13.52 8.77
N GLY A 135 2.42 -13.61 10.10
CA GLY A 135 3.31 -13.01 11.08
C GLY A 135 2.87 -11.59 11.48
N ALA A 136 2.73 -11.38 12.78
CA ALA A 136 2.29 -10.11 13.36
C ALA A 136 3.20 -9.69 14.53
N GLY A 137 4.51 -9.86 14.37
CA GLY A 137 5.53 -9.33 15.27
C GLY A 137 5.80 -7.84 15.03
N ARG A 138 7.06 -7.44 15.22
CA ARG A 138 7.49 -6.02 15.13
C ARG A 138 7.21 -5.40 13.75
N VAL A 139 7.37 -6.15 12.67
CA VAL A 139 7.13 -5.71 11.30
C VAL A 139 5.67 -5.91 10.91
N GLY A 140 5.16 -7.14 11.06
CA GLY A 140 3.85 -7.52 10.53
C GLY A 140 2.68 -6.80 11.19
N ALA A 141 2.71 -6.57 12.51
CA ALA A 141 1.65 -5.84 13.18
C ALA A 141 1.54 -4.39 12.68
N GLN A 142 2.66 -3.73 12.41
CA GLN A 142 2.66 -2.39 11.82
C GLN A 142 2.10 -2.40 10.39
N ILE A 143 2.42 -3.42 9.58
CA ILE A 143 1.85 -3.58 8.24
C ILE A 143 0.33 -3.67 8.31
N VAL A 144 -0.22 -4.48 9.23
CA VAL A 144 -1.68 -4.62 9.44
C VAL A 144 -2.31 -3.28 9.74
N VAL A 145 -1.72 -2.53 10.67
CA VAL A 145 -2.20 -1.21 11.07
C VAL A 145 -2.15 -0.21 9.91
N LEU A 146 -1.05 -0.18 9.16
CA LEU A 146 -0.87 0.71 8.01
C LEU A 146 -1.83 0.39 6.88
N LEU A 147 -2.06 -0.89 6.56
CA LEU A 147 -3.04 -1.31 5.56
C LEU A 147 -4.46 -0.88 5.93
N ALA A 148 -4.85 -1.10 7.21
CA ALA A 148 -6.15 -0.69 7.73
C ALA A 148 -6.30 0.84 7.67
N ALA A 149 -5.28 1.57 8.09
CA ALA A 149 -5.26 3.03 8.02
C ALA A 149 -5.36 3.56 6.58
N ALA A 150 -4.74 2.88 5.61
CA ALA A 150 -4.79 3.23 4.18
C ALA A 150 -6.10 2.82 3.48
N GLY A 151 -7.06 2.22 4.20
CA GLY A 151 -8.40 1.91 3.69
C GLY A 151 -8.50 0.57 2.95
N VAL A 152 -7.61 -0.39 3.19
CA VAL A 152 -7.78 -1.78 2.72
C VAL A 152 -8.97 -2.41 3.44
N GLY A 153 -9.96 -2.88 2.67
CA GLY A 153 -11.27 -3.23 3.23
C GLY A 153 -11.31 -4.55 3.99
N HIS A 154 -10.52 -5.55 3.59
CA HIS A 154 -10.52 -6.87 4.23
C HIS A 154 -9.10 -7.32 4.52
N ILE A 155 -8.77 -7.47 5.79
CA ILE A 155 -7.46 -7.88 6.26
C ILE A 155 -7.62 -9.10 7.17
N ARG A 156 -6.86 -10.15 6.91
CA ARG A 156 -6.75 -11.31 7.80
C ARG A 156 -5.33 -11.42 8.30
N VAL A 157 -5.19 -11.64 9.59
CA VAL A 157 -3.91 -11.77 10.27
C VAL A 157 -3.76 -13.20 10.77
N ILE A 158 -2.65 -13.85 10.45
CA ILE A 158 -2.37 -15.23 10.83
C ILE A 158 -1.06 -15.26 11.62
N ASP A 159 -1.16 -15.34 12.93
CA ASP A 159 -0.04 -15.54 13.86
C ASP A 159 -0.58 -15.97 15.23
N SER A 160 -0.64 -17.25 15.49
CA SER A 160 -1.12 -17.82 16.76
C SER A 160 -0.13 -17.66 17.93
N GLY A 161 1.07 -17.12 17.69
CA GLY A 161 2.05 -16.81 18.72
C GLY A 161 1.53 -15.73 19.69
N ARG A 162 2.01 -15.72 20.93
CA ARG A 162 1.60 -14.72 21.92
C ARG A 162 2.43 -13.45 21.81
N VAL A 163 1.77 -12.34 22.02
CA VAL A 163 2.41 -11.01 22.10
C VAL A 163 3.36 -10.98 23.30
N ARG A 164 4.59 -10.58 23.05
CA ARG A 164 5.65 -10.37 24.04
C ARG A 164 6.01 -8.88 24.10
N ALA A 165 6.61 -8.44 25.19
CA ALA A 165 7.11 -7.06 25.31
C ALA A 165 8.10 -6.69 24.18
N SER A 166 8.87 -7.67 23.68
CA SER A 166 9.76 -7.50 22.51
C SER A 166 9.05 -7.23 21.19
N ASP A 167 7.76 -7.54 21.08
CA ASP A 167 6.98 -7.32 19.85
C ASP A 167 6.42 -5.89 19.77
N ILE A 168 6.49 -5.13 20.88
CA ILE A 168 5.94 -3.77 20.97
C ILE A 168 6.75 -2.81 20.10
N THR A 169 6.04 -2.07 19.24
CA THR A 169 6.63 -1.06 18.34
C THR A 169 5.68 0.12 18.13
N PRO A 170 6.19 1.31 17.84
CA PRO A 170 5.36 2.44 17.43
C PRO A 170 4.51 2.10 16.22
N GLY A 171 3.19 2.33 16.29
CA GLY A 171 2.28 2.01 15.18
C GLY A 171 1.93 0.53 15.01
N GLY A 172 2.41 -0.35 15.89
CA GLY A 172 2.06 -1.77 15.92
C GLY A 172 1.41 -2.16 17.25
N LEU A 173 1.89 -3.27 17.83
CA LEU A 173 1.46 -3.75 19.14
C LEU A 173 1.90 -2.82 20.25
N THR A 174 1.11 -2.74 21.31
CA THR A 174 1.36 -1.93 22.51
C THR A 174 1.27 -2.78 23.78
N TRP A 175 1.50 -2.18 24.93
CA TRP A 175 1.33 -2.84 26.24
C TRP A 175 -0.09 -3.38 26.48
N ALA A 176 -1.09 -2.81 25.78
CA ALA A 176 -2.48 -3.24 25.93
C ALA A 176 -2.74 -4.64 25.36
N GLU A 177 -1.95 -5.08 24.38
CA GLU A 177 -2.10 -6.37 23.72
C GLU A 177 -1.23 -7.47 24.33
N LEU A 178 -0.44 -7.14 25.36
CA LEU A 178 0.46 -8.14 25.96
C LEU A 178 -0.29 -9.38 26.45
N GLY A 179 0.15 -10.56 26.00
CA GLY A 179 -0.45 -11.85 26.36
C GLY A 179 -1.60 -12.32 25.48
N LEU A 180 -2.17 -11.47 24.59
CA LEU A 180 -3.05 -11.91 23.52
C LEU A 180 -2.28 -12.75 22.48
N THR A 181 -2.96 -13.41 21.56
CA THR A 181 -2.28 -13.88 20.35
C THR A 181 -1.84 -12.66 19.51
N ARG A 182 -0.75 -12.78 18.74
CA ARG A 182 -0.28 -11.66 17.91
C ARG A 182 -1.31 -11.27 16.86
N GLU A 183 -2.06 -12.22 16.31
CA GLU A 183 -3.14 -11.94 15.37
C GLU A 183 -4.27 -11.13 16.03
N GLU A 184 -4.72 -11.49 17.24
CA GLU A 184 -5.72 -10.72 17.99
C GLU A 184 -5.21 -9.34 18.36
N GLY A 185 -3.96 -9.25 18.81
CA GLY A 185 -3.32 -7.98 19.16
C GLY A 185 -3.21 -7.03 17.97
N ALA A 186 -2.78 -7.52 16.80
CA ALA A 186 -2.68 -6.72 15.59
C ALA A 186 -4.05 -6.25 15.08
N VAL A 187 -5.09 -7.09 15.20
CA VAL A 187 -6.47 -6.71 14.92
C VAL A 187 -6.92 -5.57 15.85
N ALA A 188 -6.69 -5.71 17.16
CA ALA A 188 -7.04 -4.67 18.13
C ALA A 188 -6.31 -3.35 17.84
N ALA A 189 -5.01 -3.42 17.51
CA ALA A 189 -4.20 -2.26 17.14
C ALA A 189 -4.74 -1.56 15.90
N ALA A 190 -5.09 -2.29 14.85
CA ALA A 190 -5.65 -1.76 13.62
C ALA A 190 -7.03 -1.11 13.83
N LEU A 191 -7.90 -1.74 14.61
CA LEU A 191 -9.23 -1.23 14.90
C LEU A 191 -9.19 0.09 15.71
N ARG A 192 -8.19 0.30 16.56
CA ARG A 192 -8.02 1.57 17.28
C ARG A 192 -7.75 2.77 16.37
N LEU A 193 -7.15 2.56 15.21
CA LEU A 193 -6.83 3.62 14.25
C LEU A 193 -7.90 3.79 13.17
N THR A 194 -8.98 3.01 13.22
CA THR A 194 -10.09 3.09 12.29
C THR A 194 -11.41 3.28 13.05
N SER A 195 -12.46 3.70 12.38
CA SER A 195 -13.78 3.88 13.01
C SER A 195 -14.39 2.59 13.59
N GLY A 196 -13.84 1.42 13.23
CA GLY A 196 -14.24 0.12 13.79
C GLY A 196 -13.86 -0.07 15.26
N GLY A 197 -12.89 0.71 15.76
CA GLY A 197 -12.46 0.68 17.17
C GLY A 197 -13.27 1.59 18.10
N ARG A 198 -14.22 2.35 17.59
CA ARG A 198 -15.15 3.08 18.46
C ARG A 198 -16.09 2.06 19.11
N ALA A 199 -15.79 1.69 20.35
CA ALA A 199 -16.74 1.02 21.20
C ALA A 199 -18.00 1.89 21.27
N VAL A 200 -19.14 1.27 21.00
CA VAL A 200 -20.49 1.81 21.27
C VAL A 200 -20.56 1.96 22.81
N GLY A 201 -20.10 3.07 23.33
CA GLY A 201 -20.01 3.29 24.79
C GLY A 201 -19.52 4.67 25.20
N GLY A 202 -18.99 5.47 24.29
CA GLY A 202 -18.45 6.79 24.63
C GLY A 202 -19.41 7.96 24.50
N GLY A 203 -20.71 7.72 24.31
CA GLY A 203 -21.73 8.78 24.19
C GLY A 203 -22.40 9.18 25.50
N ASP A 204 -22.42 8.30 26.49
CA ASP A 204 -23.17 8.56 27.73
C ASP A 204 -22.32 9.13 28.86
N ASP A 205 -21.01 8.92 28.86
CA ASP A 205 -20.15 9.44 29.94
C ASP A 205 -19.89 10.96 29.85
N MET A 206 -19.88 11.54 28.65
CA MET A 206 -19.79 13.01 28.50
C MET A 206 -21.09 13.73 28.90
N ALA A 207 -22.25 13.06 28.71
CA ALA A 207 -23.55 13.60 29.13
C ALA A 207 -23.79 13.43 30.63
N ALA A 208 -23.13 12.46 31.26
CA ALA A 208 -23.21 12.25 32.72
C ALA A 208 -22.34 13.25 33.48
N ASP A 209 -21.20 13.65 32.92
CA ASP A 209 -20.30 14.65 33.53
C ASP A 209 -20.86 16.08 33.39
N GLN A 210 -21.54 16.40 32.26
CA GLN A 210 -22.26 17.66 32.10
C GLN A 210 -23.51 17.77 32.99
N ARG A 211 -24.15 16.67 33.35
CA ARG A 211 -25.28 16.68 34.28
C ARG A 211 -24.87 16.82 35.75
N ARG A 212 -23.60 16.55 36.08
CA ARG A 212 -23.05 16.80 37.43
C ARG A 212 -22.66 18.25 37.65
N SER A 213 -22.39 19.01 36.58
CA SER A 213 -22.08 20.45 36.70
C SER A 213 -23.29 21.36 36.80
N ASP A 214 -24.52 20.86 36.50
CA ASP A 214 -25.75 21.66 36.50
C ASP A 214 -26.67 21.42 37.71
N GLN A 215 -26.18 20.77 38.78
CA GLN A 215 -26.92 20.74 40.05
C GLN A 215 -26.71 22.05 40.84
N PRO A 216 -27.76 22.78 41.21
CA PRO A 216 -27.64 24.00 42.00
C PRO A 216 -27.11 23.66 43.37
N GLN A 217 -26.07 24.37 43.81
CA GLN A 217 -25.56 24.32 45.15
C GLN A 217 -26.61 24.85 46.10
N GLY A 218 -27.16 23.98 46.91
CA GLY A 218 -28.03 24.34 48.05
C GLY A 218 -27.19 24.83 49.23
N ASP A 219 -27.63 25.90 49.85
CA ASP A 219 -27.02 26.61 50.93
C ASP A 219 -26.71 25.74 52.18
N PRO A 220 -25.60 26.01 52.90
CA PRO A 220 -25.21 25.29 54.08
C PRO A 220 -25.62 26.06 55.36
N HIS A 221 -26.71 25.66 55.97
CA HIS A 221 -26.92 25.93 57.42
C HIS A 221 -27.55 24.73 58.10
N SER A 222 -26.74 23.93 58.78
CA SER A 222 -27.08 23.31 60.07
C SER A 222 -25.88 22.61 60.68
N SER A 223 -25.56 23.06 61.85
CA SER A 223 -24.59 22.64 62.86
C SER A 223 -24.55 21.14 63.16
N ALA A 224 -23.38 20.54 63.36
CA ALA A 224 -22.93 19.95 64.62
C ALA A 224 -21.88 18.82 64.45
N ARG A 225 -20.82 18.99 65.22
CA ARG A 225 -19.94 17.98 65.83
C ARG A 225 -18.94 17.21 64.95
N THR A 226 -17.71 17.68 65.06
CA THR A 226 -16.46 16.95 64.83
C THR A 226 -16.26 15.75 65.73
N PRO A 227 -15.61 14.69 65.24
CA PRO A 227 -14.52 14.08 66.00
C PRO A 227 -13.18 14.09 65.20
N ARG A 228 -12.14 14.23 65.94
CA ARG A 228 -10.72 14.38 65.65
C ARG A 228 -10.14 13.15 64.94
N PRO A 229 -9.20 13.27 63.98
CA PRO A 229 -8.56 12.13 63.36
C PRO A 229 -7.41 11.61 64.21
N THR A 230 -7.35 10.29 64.32
CA THR A 230 -6.24 9.52 64.86
C THR A 230 -5.11 9.43 63.83
N SER A 231 -3.91 9.66 64.31
CA SER A 231 -2.64 9.63 63.61
C SER A 231 -2.32 8.28 62.96
N SER A 232 -1.92 8.30 61.71
CA SER A 232 -1.19 7.22 61.04
C SER A 232 0.32 7.46 61.15
N PRO A 233 1.15 6.42 61.31
CA PRO A 233 2.58 6.57 61.52
C PRO A 233 3.32 6.82 60.19
N ALA A 234 4.28 7.73 60.26
CA ALA A 234 5.21 8.08 59.18
C ALA A 234 6.25 6.98 58.97
N ILE A 235 6.49 6.63 57.72
CA ILE A 235 7.60 5.79 57.27
C ILE A 235 8.84 6.70 57.10
N PRO A 236 10.00 6.39 57.69
CA PRO A 236 11.19 7.23 57.52
C PRO A 236 11.90 6.97 56.19
N LEU A 237 12.22 8.04 55.46
CA LEU A 237 13.14 8.05 54.34
C LEU A 237 14.60 8.00 54.82
N PRO A 238 15.51 7.29 54.12
CA PRO A 238 16.92 7.31 54.50
C PRO A 238 17.59 8.63 54.07
N ALA A 239 18.39 9.17 54.95
CA ALA A 239 19.21 10.35 54.76
C ALA A 239 20.31 10.08 53.70
N SER A 240 20.40 10.92 52.72
CA SER A 240 21.53 10.95 51.77
C SER A 240 22.45 12.10 52.16
N ASP A 241 23.58 11.74 52.77
CA ASP A 241 24.74 12.62 52.87
C ASP A 241 25.31 12.88 51.47
N ARG A 242 25.28 14.12 51.07
CA ARG A 242 25.96 14.57 49.87
C ARG A 242 26.84 15.77 50.19
N ALA A 243 28.11 15.47 50.48
CA ALA A 243 29.16 16.47 50.54
C ALA A 243 29.41 17.04 49.13
N VAL A 244 29.23 18.32 49.02
CA VAL A 244 29.59 19.13 47.85
C VAL A 244 31.10 19.24 47.76
N ARG A 245 31.75 18.69 46.77
CA ARG A 245 33.12 19.02 46.37
C ARG A 245 33.11 19.79 45.08
N THR A 246 33.55 21.04 45.14
CA THR A 246 33.87 21.93 44.03
C THR A 246 35.07 21.40 43.22
N PRO A 247 35.06 21.41 41.90
CA PRO A 247 36.25 21.08 41.13
C PRO A 247 37.15 22.29 40.96
N THR A 248 38.38 22.12 41.41
CA THR A 248 39.51 23.04 41.20
C THR A 248 40.00 22.91 39.76
N THR A 249 40.11 24.05 39.11
CA THR A 249 40.73 24.24 37.79
C THR A 249 42.21 23.88 37.84
N THR A 250 42.64 22.92 37.03
CA THR A 250 44.08 22.67 36.80
C THR A 250 44.37 22.81 35.32
N THR A 251 45.22 23.77 35.00
CA THR A 251 45.79 24.13 33.69
C THR A 251 46.72 23.02 33.18
N PRO A 252 46.72 22.67 31.90
CA PRO A 252 47.70 21.72 31.34
C PRO A 252 49.02 22.41 31.04
N PRO A 253 50.18 21.70 31.17
CA PRO A 253 51.49 22.20 30.79
C PRO A 253 51.79 22.01 29.28
N PRO A 254 52.78 22.72 28.73
CA PRO A 254 52.95 22.91 27.30
C PRO A 254 53.76 21.80 26.59
N ASP A 255 53.53 21.78 25.29
CA ASP A 255 54.21 21.14 24.20
C ASP A 255 55.67 20.63 24.46
N ARG A 256 55.88 19.39 24.05
CA ARG A 256 57.19 18.90 23.61
C ARG A 256 57.05 18.15 22.32
N THR A 257 57.48 18.80 21.26
CA THR A 257 57.89 18.20 20.00
C THR A 257 59.13 17.35 20.18
N PRO A 258 59.26 16.23 19.49
CA PRO A 258 60.55 15.73 19.03
C PRO A 258 60.64 15.71 17.51
N THR A 259 61.55 16.50 17.03
CA THR A 259 62.27 16.38 15.76
C THR A 259 62.98 15.04 15.73
N THR A 260 62.89 14.28 14.65
CA THR A 260 64.04 13.59 14.05
C THR A 260 63.67 12.97 12.68
N THR A 261 64.51 13.32 11.77
CA THR A 261 64.92 12.95 10.41
C THR A 261 64.78 11.48 10.03
N PRO A 262 64.65 11.18 8.70
CA PRO A 262 64.53 9.85 8.14
C PRO A 262 65.85 9.19 7.80
N PRO A 263 65.93 7.89 7.61
CA PRO A 263 66.95 7.29 6.77
C PRO A 263 66.38 6.68 5.50
N SER A 264 67.17 6.89 4.52
CA SER A 264 67.18 6.52 3.12
C SER A 264 67.26 5.01 2.81
N ASP A 265 66.80 4.71 1.58
CA ASP A 265 67.27 3.71 0.64
C ASP A 265 67.14 2.21 0.94
N ARG A 266 66.39 1.57 0.07
CA ARG A 266 66.87 0.54 -0.87
C ARG A 266 65.73 -0.04 -1.72
N THR A 267 65.76 0.34 -3.00
CA THR A 267 65.26 -0.47 -4.13
C THR A 267 66.27 -1.64 -4.39
N PRO A 268 65.74 -2.76 -4.99
CA PRO A 268 66.14 -2.93 -6.36
C PRO A 268 65.04 -3.35 -7.32
N ALA A 269 65.21 -2.85 -8.52
CA ALA A 269 64.54 -3.15 -9.75
C ALA A 269 64.83 -4.57 -10.27
N THR A 270 63.90 -5.11 -11.06
CA THR A 270 64.12 -5.96 -12.22
C THR A 270 62.86 -6.02 -13.03
N ALA A 271 62.73 -5.34 -14.09
CA ALA A 271 63.13 -5.56 -15.49
C ALA A 271 61.94 -6.17 -16.29
N MET A 272 61.46 -5.34 -17.21
CA MET A 272 60.74 -5.72 -18.43
C MET A 272 61.66 -6.50 -19.40
N PRO A 273 61.06 -7.15 -20.43
CA PRO A 273 61.39 -6.62 -21.75
C PRO A 273 60.15 -6.39 -22.66
N ALA A 274 60.35 -5.33 -23.46
CA ALA A 274 59.62 -4.98 -24.64
C ALA A 274 60.20 -5.65 -25.88
N SER A 275 59.34 -5.94 -26.86
CA SER A 275 59.72 -5.89 -28.32
C SER A 275 58.35 -6.01 -29.03
N GLY A 276 57.89 -5.13 -29.86
CA GLY A 276 58.58 -4.56 -31.06
C GLY A 276 57.93 -5.23 -32.27
N THR A 277 57.11 -4.59 -33.05
CA THR A 277 57.51 -4.03 -34.34
C THR A 277 56.29 -3.57 -35.15
N ARG A 278 56.48 -2.46 -35.79
CA ARG A 278 55.70 -1.80 -36.84
C ARG A 278 55.45 -2.71 -38.05
N THR A 279 54.28 -2.52 -38.72
CA THR A 279 54.32 -2.16 -40.16
C THR A 279 53.05 -1.44 -40.58
N ARG A 280 53.29 -0.44 -41.35
CA ARG A 280 52.44 0.50 -42.07
C ARG A 280 52.00 -0.17 -43.38
N GLN A 281 50.72 0.01 -43.82
CA GLN A 281 50.51 0.36 -45.24
C GLN A 281 49.10 0.87 -45.49
N GLU A 282 49.09 1.86 -46.33
CA GLU A 282 48.04 2.68 -46.87
C GLU A 282 47.10 1.92 -47.84
N GLY A 283 45.90 2.43 -48.04
CA GLY A 283 45.20 2.15 -49.28
C GLY A 283 43.66 2.37 -49.27
N SER A 284 43.26 3.58 -49.64
CA SER A 284 42.24 3.89 -50.64
C SER A 284 40.78 3.51 -50.45
N ALA A 285 39.94 4.53 -50.28
CA ALA A 285 38.73 4.92 -50.97
C ALA A 285 37.66 3.86 -51.32
N GLY A 286 36.46 4.12 -50.85
CA GLY A 286 35.23 3.45 -51.31
C GLY A 286 33.98 3.98 -50.64
N GLN A 287 33.41 5.08 -51.15
CA GLN A 287 32.10 5.57 -50.82
C GLN A 287 31.03 4.52 -51.13
N ARG A 288 30.21 4.12 -50.17
CA ARG A 288 28.81 3.74 -50.46
C ARG A 288 27.93 4.14 -49.28
N ARG A 289 26.97 4.98 -49.60
CA ARG A 289 25.81 5.37 -48.81
C ARG A 289 24.97 4.13 -48.50
N SER A 290 24.58 3.98 -47.25
CA SER A 290 23.47 3.09 -46.88
C SER A 290 22.56 3.79 -45.91
N ALA A 291 21.30 3.79 -46.31
CA ALA A 291 20.15 4.47 -45.73
C ALA A 291 19.81 3.94 -44.33
N THR A 292 19.45 4.86 -43.50
CA THR A 292 18.80 4.65 -42.20
C THR A 292 17.39 4.09 -42.41
N HIS A 293 17.15 2.88 -41.97
CA HIS A 293 15.81 2.29 -41.85
C HIS A 293 15.24 2.64 -40.44
N ARG A 294 14.24 3.50 -40.42
CA ARG A 294 13.28 3.66 -39.33
C ARG A 294 12.20 2.58 -39.47
N PRO A 295 11.80 1.89 -38.42
CA PRO A 295 10.59 1.07 -38.47
C PRO A 295 9.34 1.95 -38.29
N ARG A 296 8.37 1.71 -39.16
CA ARG A 296 7.01 2.27 -39.19
C ARG A 296 6.14 1.56 -38.14
N PRO A 297 5.17 2.23 -37.51
CA PRO A 297 4.17 1.59 -36.68
C PRO A 297 3.10 0.86 -37.50
N PRO A 298 2.42 -0.17 -36.95
CA PRO A 298 1.43 -0.95 -37.68
C PRO A 298 0.11 -0.20 -37.85
N GLU A 299 -0.43 -0.31 -39.03
CA GLU A 299 -1.72 0.23 -39.48
C GLU A 299 -2.88 -0.61 -38.92
N THR A 300 -3.94 0.06 -38.53
CA THR A 300 -5.25 -0.49 -38.17
C THR A 300 -6.00 -0.93 -39.42
N PRO A 301 -6.73 -2.06 -39.42
CA PRO A 301 -7.60 -2.40 -40.54
C PRO A 301 -8.96 -1.71 -40.44
N HIS A 302 -9.38 -1.20 -41.58
CA HIS A 302 -10.66 -0.58 -41.89
C HIS A 302 -11.84 -1.54 -41.73
N THR A 303 -12.92 -0.94 -41.26
CA THR A 303 -14.31 -1.42 -41.32
C THR A 303 -14.75 -1.77 -42.74
N ALA A 304 -15.42 -2.88 -42.87
CA ALA A 304 -16.26 -3.20 -44.04
C ALA A 304 -17.70 -3.47 -43.57
N ASP A 305 -18.59 -2.67 -44.10
CA ASP A 305 -20.04 -2.81 -44.13
C ASP A 305 -20.47 -4.18 -44.66
N LEU A 306 -21.49 -4.76 -44.04
CA LEU A 306 -22.48 -5.56 -44.76
C LEU A 306 -23.84 -5.40 -44.10
N ARG A 307 -24.75 -4.89 -44.94
CA ARG A 307 -26.19 -4.74 -44.72
C ARG A 307 -26.89 -6.08 -44.93
N ASP A 308 -28.07 -6.10 -44.29
CA ASP A 308 -29.34 -6.77 -44.71
C ASP A 308 -29.39 -8.29 -44.81
N THR A 309 -30.27 -8.88 -44.01
CA THR A 309 -31.48 -9.58 -44.51
C THR A 309 -32.35 -10.06 -43.35
N GLU A 310 -33.54 -9.49 -43.30
CA GLU A 310 -34.89 -10.05 -43.32
C GLU A 310 -35.34 -11.10 -42.29
N ALA A 311 -36.47 -10.72 -41.75
CA ALA A 311 -37.45 -11.42 -40.97
C ALA A 311 -37.99 -12.71 -41.59
N VAL A 312 -38.27 -13.72 -40.76
CA VAL A 312 -39.33 -14.72 -41.02
C VAL A 312 -40.12 -14.94 -39.74
N GLN A 313 -41.41 -14.60 -39.88
CA GLN A 313 -42.54 -14.99 -39.03
C GLN A 313 -42.92 -16.46 -39.29
N GLY A 314 -43.52 -17.09 -38.29
CA GLY A 314 -44.28 -18.32 -38.45
C GLY A 314 -44.40 -19.06 -37.12
N ASN A 315 -45.41 -19.05 -36.52
CA ASN A 315 -46.82 -19.36 -36.62
C ASN A 315 -47.18 -20.56 -35.71
N ALA A 316 -48.26 -20.38 -35.06
CA ALA A 316 -49.11 -21.17 -34.20
C ALA A 316 -49.24 -22.69 -34.47
N GLY A 317 -49.46 -23.42 -33.39
CA GLY A 317 -49.95 -24.80 -33.41
C GLY A 317 -50.63 -25.17 -32.09
N ARG A 318 -51.93 -24.92 -32.03
CA ARG A 318 -52.90 -25.47 -31.06
C ARG A 318 -53.12 -26.97 -31.28
N ARG A 319 -53.32 -27.71 -30.21
CA ARG A 319 -54.33 -28.82 -29.99
C ARG A 319 -53.90 -29.46 -28.67
N GLY A 320 -54.73 -29.60 -27.61
CA GLY A 320 -56.12 -30.06 -27.58
C GLY A 320 -56.10 -31.47 -26.99
N GLY A 321 -56.49 -31.66 -25.77
CA GLY A 321 -56.65 -32.97 -25.16
C GLY A 321 -57.27 -32.82 -23.76
N ALA A 322 -58.57 -33.05 -23.67
CA ALA A 322 -59.40 -33.10 -22.50
C ALA A 322 -59.17 -34.41 -21.70
N GLY A 323 -59.35 -34.35 -20.39
CA GLY A 323 -59.37 -35.53 -19.52
C GLY A 323 -59.90 -35.15 -18.14
N GLU A 324 -61.08 -35.61 -17.87
CA GLU A 324 -61.98 -35.44 -16.76
C GLU A 324 -61.40 -35.69 -15.35
N GLY A 325 -61.78 -34.88 -14.43
CA GLY A 325 -62.58 -35.11 -13.24
C GLY A 325 -62.01 -35.97 -12.11
N ARG A 326 -61.77 -35.34 -10.97
CA ARG A 326 -62.24 -35.84 -9.68
C ARG A 326 -62.17 -34.74 -8.63
N GLU A 327 -63.31 -34.50 -8.04
CA GLU A 327 -63.55 -33.69 -6.85
C GLU A 327 -62.81 -34.30 -5.64
N GLY A 328 -62.23 -33.44 -4.80
CA GLY A 328 -61.60 -33.82 -3.54
C GLY A 328 -61.34 -32.61 -2.70
N GLU A 329 -62.29 -32.33 -1.87
CA GLU A 329 -62.32 -31.68 -0.56
C GLU A 329 -61.27 -30.61 -0.18
N GLY A 330 -61.86 -29.52 0.27
CA GLY A 330 -61.28 -28.31 0.82
C GLY A 330 -60.20 -28.48 1.89
N ALA A 331 -59.15 -27.81 1.64
CA ALA A 331 -58.22 -27.38 2.68
C ALA A 331 -58.11 -25.86 2.65
N GLN A 332 -58.65 -25.23 3.69
CA GLN A 332 -58.52 -23.81 3.92
C GLN A 332 -57.05 -23.41 4.03
N PRO A 333 -56.62 -22.28 3.43
CA PRO A 333 -55.26 -21.79 3.62
C PRO A 333 -55.10 -21.26 5.04
N ALA A 334 -54.13 -21.80 5.76
CA ALA A 334 -53.72 -21.32 7.07
C ALA A 334 -53.35 -19.83 7.05
N PRO A 335 -53.66 -19.06 8.08
CA PRO A 335 -53.40 -17.63 8.10
C PRO A 335 -51.89 -17.40 8.10
N ARG A 336 -51.41 -16.63 7.11
CA ARG A 336 -50.06 -16.08 7.08
C ARG A 336 -49.81 -15.33 8.39
N ARG A 337 -49.05 -15.95 9.30
CA ARG A 337 -48.46 -15.27 10.45
C ARG A 337 -47.60 -14.13 9.91
N LYS A 338 -48.09 -12.91 10.04
CA LYS A 338 -47.30 -11.70 9.94
C LYS A 338 -46.17 -11.83 10.96
N ARG A 339 -44.96 -12.13 10.49
CA ARG A 339 -43.74 -11.95 11.28
C ARG A 339 -43.73 -10.48 11.67
N LYS A 340 -44.18 -10.19 12.92
CA LYS A 340 -43.86 -8.92 13.57
C LYS A 340 -42.35 -8.81 13.54
N GLY A 341 -41.81 -7.99 12.64
CA GLY A 341 -40.45 -7.55 12.68
C GLY A 341 -40.21 -6.96 14.06
N ARG A 342 -39.36 -7.62 14.82
CA ARG A 342 -38.80 -7.09 16.06
C ARG A 342 -38.04 -5.82 15.62
N ARG A 343 -38.63 -4.64 15.87
CA ARG A 343 -37.91 -3.39 15.89
C ARG A 343 -36.88 -3.54 17.00
N ILE A 344 -35.67 -3.83 16.64
CA ILE A 344 -34.50 -3.59 17.46
C ILE A 344 -34.20 -2.12 17.22
N ASP A 345 -34.11 -1.37 18.29
CA ASP A 345 -33.84 0.05 18.34
C ASP A 345 -32.90 0.51 17.24
N GLY A 346 -33.24 1.64 16.60
CA GLY A 346 -32.62 2.17 15.38
C GLY A 346 -31.15 2.58 15.50
N GLN A 347 -30.29 1.67 15.89
CA GLN A 347 -28.88 1.70 15.56
C GLN A 347 -28.72 1.05 14.20
N GLU A 348 -28.67 1.87 13.18
CA GLU A 348 -28.12 1.50 11.89
C GLU A 348 -26.73 0.89 12.17
N LEU A 349 -26.60 -0.41 11.96
CA LEU A 349 -25.31 -1.12 12.07
C LEU A 349 -24.39 -0.49 11.03
N VAL A 350 -23.69 0.56 11.44
CA VAL A 350 -22.61 1.17 10.64
C VAL A 350 -21.57 0.08 10.43
N ARG A 351 -21.48 -0.43 9.21
CA ARG A 351 -20.46 -1.41 8.86
C ARG A 351 -19.08 -0.81 9.15
N PRO A 352 -18.18 -1.57 9.77
CA PRO A 352 -16.83 -1.06 10.02
C PRO A 352 -16.18 -0.62 8.70
N ALA A 353 -15.42 0.46 8.74
CA ALA A 353 -14.70 0.98 7.58
C ALA A 353 -13.73 -0.05 6.98
N VAL A 354 -13.20 -0.91 7.85
CA VAL A 354 -12.24 -1.97 7.53
C VAL A 354 -12.63 -3.20 8.36
N GLU A 355 -12.68 -4.35 7.72
CA GLU A 355 -12.84 -5.64 8.39
C GLU A 355 -11.46 -6.25 8.63
N VAL A 356 -11.02 -6.30 9.89
CA VAL A 356 -9.78 -6.93 10.29
C VAL A 356 -10.09 -8.12 11.18
N LEU A 357 -9.64 -9.31 10.79
CA LEU A 357 -9.97 -10.57 11.44
C LEU A 357 -8.70 -11.35 11.77
N ALA A 358 -8.69 -12.00 12.95
CA ALA A 358 -7.67 -12.95 13.35
C ALA A 358 -7.95 -14.33 12.75
N GLY A 359 -6.87 -15.05 12.40
CA GLY A 359 -6.93 -16.37 11.78
C GLY A 359 -7.39 -16.32 10.32
N GLY A 360 -7.38 -17.47 9.68
CA GLY A 360 -7.72 -17.58 8.26
C GLY A 360 -8.31 -18.93 7.90
N THR A 361 -9.14 -18.94 6.86
CA THR A 361 -9.59 -20.13 6.18
C THR A 361 -8.45 -20.70 5.33
N TYR A 362 -8.63 -21.93 4.86
CA TYR A 362 -7.72 -22.54 3.89
C TYR A 362 -7.50 -21.63 2.66
N LEU A 363 -6.26 -21.51 2.20
CA LEU A 363 -5.90 -20.64 1.06
C LEU A 363 -6.61 -21.00 -0.25
N GLY A 364 -6.99 -22.26 -0.41
CA GLY A 364 -7.74 -22.76 -1.57
C GLY A 364 -9.23 -22.42 -1.55
N ASP A 365 -9.76 -21.84 -0.46
CA ASP A 365 -11.15 -21.39 -0.41
C ASP A 365 -11.36 -20.19 -1.34
N ARG A 366 -12.12 -20.42 -2.42
CA ARG A 366 -12.39 -19.42 -3.44
C ARG A 366 -13.25 -18.25 -2.92
N SER A 367 -14.04 -18.49 -1.87
CA SER A 367 -14.91 -17.45 -1.29
C SER A 367 -14.12 -16.40 -0.51
N ASP A 368 -12.94 -16.77 -0.01
CA ASP A 368 -12.05 -15.91 0.79
C ASP A 368 -10.61 -15.86 0.22
N ARG A 369 -10.49 -16.03 -1.10
CA ARG A 369 -9.19 -15.96 -1.77
C ARG A 369 -8.60 -14.55 -1.61
N PRO A 370 -7.36 -14.42 -1.10
CA PRO A 370 -6.70 -13.13 -1.00
C PRO A 370 -6.22 -12.63 -2.38
N ASP A 371 -6.26 -11.31 -2.57
CA ASP A 371 -5.65 -10.63 -3.71
C ASP A 371 -4.14 -10.49 -3.53
N LEU A 372 -3.69 -10.42 -2.26
CA LEU A 372 -2.28 -10.34 -1.89
C LEU A 372 -2.06 -11.01 -0.53
N VAL A 373 -0.95 -11.73 -0.42
CA VAL A 373 -0.43 -12.22 0.85
C VAL A 373 0.86 -11.48 1.20
N ILE A 374 0.99 -11.04 2.45
CA ILE A 374 2.23 -10.46 2.97
C ILE A 374 2.83 -11.45 3.97
N LEU A 375 4.09 -11.81 3.74
CA LEU A 375 4.87 -12.68 4.59
C LEU A 375 5.79 -11.80 5.44
N ALA A 376 5.49 -11.68 6.74
CA ALA A 376 6.28 -10.94 7.72
C ALA A 376 6.70 -11.89 8.85
N PRO A 377 7.65 -12.81 8.60
CA PRO A 377 7.93 -13.94 9.47
C PRO A 377 8.51 -13.48 10.80
N VAL A 378 7.93 -13.94 11.91
CA VAL A 378 8.43 -13.75 13.28
C VAL A 378 9.38 -14.91 13.66
N GLY A 379 9.13 -16.09 13.15
CA GLY A 379 9.98 -17.26 13.19
C GLY A 379 10.45 -17.64 11.79
N PRO A 380 11.17 -18.76 11.64
CA PRO A 380 11.55 -19.28 10.32
C PRO A 380 10.33 -19.40 9.41
N MET A 381 10.48 -18.99 8.16
CA MET A 381 9.37 -19.00 7.20
C MET A 381 9.02 -20.44 6.78
N ASP A 382 7.71 -20.71 6.78
CA ASP A 382 7.20 -22.00 6.34
C ASP A 382 7.28 -22.16 4.81
N GLY A 383 8.17 -23.05 4.35
CA GLY A 383 8.33 -23.36 2.93
C GLY A 383 7.09 -24.04 2.31
N VAL A 384 6.25 -24.71 3.11
CA VAL A 384 5.00 -25.31 2.62
C VAL A 384 4.02 -24.23 2.23
N LEU A 385 3.86 -23.19 3.08
CA LEU A 385 3.04 -22.03 2.79
C LEU A 385 3.49 -21.34 1.48
N VAL A 386 4.78 -21.09 1.31
CA VAL A 386 5.34 -20.45 0.11
C VAL A 386 5.04 -21.25 -1.15
N ASN A 387 5.20 -22.59 -1.08
CA ASN A 387 4.88 -23.47 -2.20
C ASN A 387 3.38 -23.46 -2.52
N GLU A 388 2.53 -23.46 -1.50
CA GLU A 388 1.07 -23.40 -1.65
C GLU A 388 0.63 -22.09 -2.32
N LEU A 389 1.15 -20.94 -1.89
CA LEU A 389 0.89 -19.64 -2.53
C LEU A 389 1.26 -19.65 -4.01
N THR A 390 2.43 -20.22 -4.33
CA THR A 390 2.90 -20.34 -5.71
C THR A 390 1.99 -21.25 -6.54
N CYS A 391 1.60 -22.40 -6.01
CA CYS A 391 0.73 -23.37 -6.69
C CYS A 391 -0.69 -22.82 -6.91
N LEU A 392 -1.23 -22.09 -5.95
CA LEU A 392 -2.55 -21.47 -6.03
C LEU A 392 -2.56 -20.19 -6.87
N GLY A 393 -1.39 -19.71 -7.33
CA GLY A 393 -1.28 -18.48 -8.12
C GLY A 393 -1.64 -17.22 -7.32
N ILE A 394 -1.31 -17.19 -6.01
CA ILE A 394 -1.63 -16.06 -5.13
C ILE A 394 -0.41 -15.12 -5.08
N PRO A 395 -0.56 -13.84 -5.47
CA PRO A 395 0.49 -12.84 -5.32
C PRO A 395 0.95 -12.73 -3.87
N HIS A 396 2.27 -12.66 -3.63
CA HIS A 396 2.79 -12.54 -2.29
C HIS A 396 4.06 -11.69 -2.20
N LEU A 397 4.19 -10.95 -1.10
CA LEU A 397 5.26 -10.01 -0.80
C LEU A 397 5.98 -10.44 0.49
N LEU A 398 7.30 -10.57 0.45
CA LEU A 398 8.12 -10.80 1.64
C LEU A 398 8.52 -9.46 2.28
N ALA A 399 8.45 -9.38 3.60
CA ALA A 399 8.97 -8.29 4.41
C ALA A 399 9.68 -8.88 5.62
N SER A 400 10.99 -8.71 5.71
CA SER A 400 11.78 -9.33 6.78
C SER A 400 12.83 -8.37 7.33
N ALA A 401 13.13 -8.52 8.62
CA ALA A 401 14.16 -7.75 9.29
C ALA A 401 14.88 -8.64 10.31
N PHE A 402 16.17 -8.88 10.10
CA PHE A 402 16.99 -9.71 10.97
C PHE A 402 18.46 -9.31 10.88
N GLU A 403 19.19 -9.49 11.96
CA GLU A 403 20.62 -9.17 12.09
C GLU A 403 20.98 -7.74 11.65
N GLY A 404 20.09 -6.79 11.98
CA GLY A 404 20.24 -5.37 11.63
C GLY A 404 20.01 -5.04 10.16
N HIS A 405 19.65 -6.00 9.32
CA HIS A 405 19.32 -5.81 7.91
C HIS A 405 17.81 -5.92 7.70
N GLY A 406 17.30 -5.15 6.76
CA GLY A 406 15.90 -5.22 6.34
C GLY A 406 15.78 -5.54 4.86
N THR A 407 14.78 -6.34 4.50
CA THR A 407 14.50 -6.72 3.11
C THR A 407 13.00 -6.59 2.84
N VAL A 408 12.65 -5.87 1.78
CA VAL A 408 11.29 -5.83 1.23
C VAL A 408 11.29 -6.38 -0.17
N GLY A 409 10.41 -7.35 -0.42
CA GLY A 409 10.34 -8.09 -1.67
C GLY A 409 11.01 -9.48 -1.58
N PRO A 410 10.93 -10.23 -2.69
CA PRO A 410 10.23 -9.85 -3.90
C PRO A 410 8.70 -9.82 -3.73
N LEU A 411 8.04 -8.95 -4.51
CA LEU A 411 6.65 -9.16 -4.85
C LEU A 411 6.61 -10.25 -5.91
N VAL A 412 6.17 -11.42 -5.51
CA VAL A 412 6.05 -12.59 -6.38
C VAL A 412 4.69 -12.58 -7.05
N LEU A 413 4.69 -12.58 -8.38
CA LEU A 413 3.53 -12.85 -9.22
C LEU A 413 3.70 -14.27 -9.79
N PRO A 414 3.01 -15.28 -9.23
CA PRO A 414 3.23 -16.67 -9.60
C PRO A 414 3.03 -16.93 -11.10
N GLY A 415 4.02 -17.53 -11.74
CA GLY A 415 4.02 -17.77 -13.19
C GLY A 415 4.55 -16.60 -14.04
N GLU A 416 4.86 -15.44 -13.44
CA GLU A 416 5.38 -14.27 -14.14
C GLU A 416 6.76 -13.84 -13.65
N THR A 417 7.02 -13.96 -12.34
CA THR A 417 8.26 -13.51 -11.71
C THR A 417 9.01 -14.66 -11.05
N ALA A 418 10.26 -14.40 -10.64
CA ALA A 418 11.00 -15.32 -9.77
C ALA A 418 10.24 -15.51 -8.46
N CYS A 419 10.09 -16.75 -8.00
CA CYS A 419 9.50 -17.07 -6.70
C CYS A 419 10.57 -17.14 -5.62
N LEU A 420 10.18 -17.23 -4.34
CA LEU A 420 11.13 -17.29 -3.22
C LEU A 420 12.07 -18.51 -3.31
N HIS A 421 11.63 -19.62 -3.89
CA HIS A 421 12.50 -20.77 -4.13
C HIS A 421 13.55 -20.48 -5.23
N CYS A 422 13.28 -19.63 -6.22
CA CYS A 422 14.31 -19.18 -7.17
C CYS A 422 15.46 -18.45 -6.46
N LEU A 423 15.12 -17.63 -5.46
CA LEU A 423 16.11 -16.92 -4.65
C LEU A 423 17.01 -17.89 -3.87
N ASP A 424 16.41 -18.90 -3.25
CA ASP A 424 17.16 -19.92 -2.51
C ASP A 424 18.08 -20.73 -3.42
N LEU A 425 17.61 -21.08 -4.61
CA LEU A 425 18.42 -21.77 -5.60
C LEU A 425 19.59 -20.89 -6.09
N THR A 426 19.36 -19.60 -6.31
CA THR A 426 20.43 -18.67 -6.69
C THR A 426 21.49 -18.56 -5.58
N ARG A 427 21.04 -18.39 -4.31
CA ARG A 427 21.95 -18.34 -3.17
C ARG A 427 22.74 -19.65 -2.99
N ARG A 428 22.10 -20.80 -3.26
CA ARG A 428 22.79 -22.08 -3.25
C ARG A 428 23.87 -22.17 -4.34
N ASP A 429 23.60 -21.60 -5.53
CA ASP A 429 24.60 -21.61 -6.61
C ASP A 429 25.77 -20.69 -6.29
N ASP A 430 25.53 -19.58 -5.55
CA ASP A 430 26.58 -18.68 -5.05
C ASP A 430 27.34 -19.30 -3.85
N ASP A 431 26.62 -19.99 -2.94
CA ASP A 431 27.16 -20.67 -1.77
C ASP A 431 26.59 -22.10 -1.65
N PRO A 432 27.33 -23.13 -2.04
CA PRO A 432 26.90 -24.52 -1.93
C PRO A 432 26.56 -24.99 -0.51
N ALA A 433 27.02 -24.29 0.53
CA ALA A 433 26.68 -24.58 1.92
C ALA A 433 25.33 -23.95 2.36
N TRP A 434 24.75 -23.08 1.55
CA TRP A 434 23.48 -22.40 1.84
C TRP A 434 22.35 -23.33 2.32
N PRO A 435 22.10 -24.50 1.72
CA PRO A 435 21.08 -25.44 2.19
C PRO A 435 21.33 -25.96 3.62
N ILE A 436 22.59 -26.09 4.04
CA ILE A 436 22.96 -26.50 5.40
C ILE A 436 22.63 -25.37 6.38
N VAL A 437 22.95 -24.13 6.01
CA VAL A 437 22.65 -22.96 6.83
C VAL A 437 21.15 -22.80 7.04
N THR A 438 20.36 -22.85 5.98
CA THR A 438 18.90 -22.69 6.05
C THR A 438 18.24 -23.83 6.81
N ALA A 439 18.72 -25.08 6.65
CA ALA A 439 18.20 -26.23 7.40
C ALA A 439 18.45 -26.08 8.92
N ARG A 440 19.62 -25.56 9.33
CA ARG A 440 19.93 -25.32 10.74
C ARG A 440 19.13 -24.16 11.34
N LEU A 441 18.73 -23.20 10.53
CA LEU A 441 17.85 -22.09 10.94
C LEU A 441 16.37 -22.48 10.98
N GLY A 442 16.00 -23.66 10.47
CA GLY A 442 14.61 -24.09 10.33
C GLY A 442 13.84 -23.41 9.19
N GLY A 443 14.55 -22.66 8.34
CA GLY A 443 13.99 -21.94 7.20
C GLY A 443 14.66 -20.57 6.99
N TYR A 444 14.39 -19.92 5.85
CA TYR A 444 14.91 -18.60 5.52
C TYR A 444 13.79 -17.70 4.97
N PRO A 445 13.70 -16.43 5.40
CA PRO A 445 14.47 -15.81 6.47
C PRO A 445 14.19 -16.40 7.85
N PRO A 446 15.14 -16.29 8.81
CA PRO A 446 15.03 -16.95 10.12
C PRO A 446 13.97 -16.35 11.05
N GLY A 447 13.31 -15.27 10.64
CA GLY A 447 12.39 -14.49 11.44
C GLY A 447 13.03 -13.19 11.97
N GLU A 448 12.35 -12.53 12.88
CA GLU A 448 12.80 -11.26 13.46
C GLU A 448 13.89 -11.49 14.51
N ILE A 449 15.15 -11.39 14.14
CA ILE A 449 16.30 -11.50 15.03
C ILE A 449 17.10 -10.20 14.97
N ALA A 450 17.45 -9.62 16.13
CA ALA A 450 18.20 -8.36 16.20
C ALA A 450 17.63 -7.27 15.28
N CYS A 451 16.32 -7.10 15.33
CA CYS A 451 15.56 -6.11 14.58
C CYS A 451 15.22 -4.95 15.52
N ASP A 452 15.90 -3.80 15.34
CA ASP A 452 15.57 -2.60 16.13
C ASP A 452 14.24 -1.98 15.70
N THR A 453 13.74 -1.07 16.52
CA THR A 453 12.42 -0.44 16.31
C THR A 453 12.36 0.38 15.02
N THR A 454 13.43 1.10 14.69
CA THR A 454 13.48 1.97 13.50
C THR A 454 13.50 1.14 12.24
N LEU A 455 14.31 0.08 12.21
CA LEU A 455 14.37 -0.88 11.10
C LEU A 455 13.01 -1.55 10.89
N ALA A 456 12.38 -2.04 11.95
CA ALA A 456 11.04 -2.67 11.88
C ALA A 456 10.00 -1.72 11.27
N THR A 457 10.02 -0.45 11.71
CA THR A 457 9.07 0.56 11.22
C THR A 457 9.33 0.92 9.75
N LEU A 458 10.59 1.05 9.36
CA LEU A 458 10.99 1.33 7.99
C LEU A 458 10.54 0.21 7.04
N ILE A 459 10.83 -1.04 7.40
CA ILE A 459 10.44 -2.21 6.59
C ILE A 459 8.92 -2.35 6.51
N ALA A 460 8.21 -2.10 7.60
CA ALA A 460 6.75 -2.15 7.59
C ALA A 460 6.14 -1.08 6.67
N ALA A 461 6.66 0.15 6.71
CA ALA A 461 6.20 1.25 5.87
C ALA A 461 6.49 0.99 4.39
N GLU A 462 7.71 0.56 4.06
CA GLU A 462 8.13 0.25 2.68
C GLU A 462 7.33 -0.93 2.10
N ALA A 463 7.19 -2.03 2.85
CA ALA A 463 6.38 -3.17 2.44
C ALA A 463 4.91 -2.79 2.21
N THR A 464 4.35 -1.97 3.09
CA THR A 464 2.98 -1.48 2.92
C THR A 464 2.86 -0.61 1.67
N GLY A 465 3.83 0.27 1.40
CA GLY A 465 3.86 1.10 0.19
C GLY A 465 3.83 0.26 -1.08
N HIS A 466 4.63 -0.79 -1.16
CA HIS A 466 4.66 -1.73 -2.29
C HIS A 466 3.39 -2.57 -2.40
N ALA A 467 2.84 -3.02 -1.28
CA ALA A 467 1.56 -3.73 -1.24
C ALA A 467 0.42 -2.86 -1.78
N LEU A 468 0.33 -1.61 -1.33
CA LEU A 468 -0.66 -0.66 -1.81
C LEU A 468 -0.47 -0.30 -3.27
N ALA A 469 0.77 -0.15 -3.75
CA ALA A 469 1.05 0.07 -5.17
C ALA A 469 0.50 -1.07 -6.03
N HIS A 470 0.72 -2.32 -5.63
CA HIS A 470 0.17 -3.49 -6.30
C HIS A 470 -1.37 -3.50 -6.31
N LEU A 471 -2.01 -3.24 -5.17
CA LEU A 471 -3.48 -3.17 -5.06
C LEU A 471 -4.07 -2.02 -5.89
N ASP A 472 -3.36 -0.92 -6.02
CA ASP A 472 -3.73 0.22 -6.87
C ASP A 472 -3.54 -0.09 -8.37
N GLY A 473 -2.95 -1.24 -8.73
CA GLY A 473 -2.63 -1.63 -10.11
C GLY A 473 -1.42 -0.88 -10.68
N LYS A 474 -0.52 -0.44 -9.82
CA LYS A 474 0.74 0.22 -10.21
C LYS A 474 1.89 -0.79 -10.17
N GLU A 475 2.88 -0.55 -11.01
CA GLU A 475 4.13 -1.30 -10.95
C GLU A 475 4.88 -1.02 -9.65
N SER A 476 5.36 -2.07 -9.00
CA SER A 476 6.15 -1.99 -7.79
C SER A 476 7.63 -2.25 -8.10
N SER A 477 8.53 -1.44 -7.55
CA SER A 477 9.98 -1.61 -7.75
C SER A 477 10.54 -2.92 -7.18
N VAL A 478 9.78 -3.59 -6.30
CA VAL A 478 10.11 -4.92 -5.76
C VAL A 478 9.44 -6.06 -6.53
N THR A 479 8.71 -5.77 -7.61
CA THR A 479 8.28 -6.81 -8.54
C THR A 479 9.53 -7.44 -9.16
N ASN A 480 9.70 -8.74 -8.96
CA ASN A 480 10.89 -9.48 -9.40
C ASN A 480 12.23 -8.91 -8.86
N GLY A 481 12.21 -8.33 -7.67
CA GLY A 481 13.38 -7.74 -7.01
C GLY A 481 13.18 -7.56 -5.52
N THR A 482 14.27 -7.30 -4.80
CA THR A 482 14.28 -6.91 -3.39
C THR A 482 14.86 -5.52 -3.22
N MET A 483 14.37 -4.82 -2.21
CA MET A 483 14.98 -3.62 -1.65
C MET A 483 15.56 -4.00 -0.30
N ASP A 484 16.88 -3.92 -0.20
CA ASP A 484 17.60 -4.30 1.01
C ASP A 484 18.16 -3.04 1.68
N VAL A 485 18.01 -2.92 3.00
CA VAL A 485 18.60 -1.87 3.80
C VAL A 485 19.63 -2.45 4.75
N SER A 486 20.83 -1.91 4.72
CA SER A 486 21.94 -2.29 5.59
C SER A 486 21.95 -1.50 6.91
N PRO A 487 22.71 -1.92 7.94
CA PRO A 487 22.76 -1.22 9.23
C PRO A 487 23.25 0.23 9.15
N ASP A 488 23.96 0.60 8.09
CA ASP A 488 24.38 1.97 7.80
C ASP A 488 23.35 2.77 6.97
N TRP A 489 22.12 2.25 6.90
CA TRP A 489 20.95 2.88 6.25
C TRP A 489 21.11 3.07 4.74
N ARG A 490 21.94 2.27 4.08
CA ARG A 490 22.03 2.26 2.63
C ARG A 490 21.01 1.31 2.04
N TRP A 491 20.36 1.78 0.99
CA TRP A 491 19.45 0.99 0.20
C TRP A 491 20.15 0.38 -1.00
N ASN A 492 19.90 -0.90 -1.21
CA ASN A 492 20.34 -1.62 -2.40
C ASN A 492 19.14 -2.33 -3.03
N ARG A 493 19.00 -2.23 -4.35
CA ARG A 493 18.00 -2.98 -5.10
C ARG A 493 18.67 -4.14 -5.82
N GLN A 494 18.21 -5.36 -5.53
CA GLN A 494 18.63 -6.57 -6.22
C GLN A 494 17.50 -7.07 -7.11
N ALA A 495 17.78 -7.31 -8.39
CA ALA A 495 16.86 -7.93 -9.33
C ALA A 495 17.06 -9.45 -9.35
N TRP A 496 15.96 -10.17 -9.37
CA TRP A 496 15.98 -11.64 -9.38
C TRP A 496 15.53 -12.18 -10.73
N ARG A 497 16.04 -13.33 -11.10
CA ARG A 497 15.65 -14.06 -12.30
C ARG A 497 15.06 -15.40 -11.92
N VAL A 498 14.14 -15.89 -12.76
CA VAL A 498 13.64 -17.27 -12.61
C VAL A 498 14.81 -18.22 -12.76
N HIS A 499 15.03 -19.05 -11.72
CA HIS A 499 16.13 -19.99 -11.71
C HIS A 499 15.85 -21.18 -12.65
N PRO A 500 16.83 -21.62 -13.48
CA PRO A 500 16.61 -22.68 -14.48
C PRO A 500 16.12 -24.01 -13.88
N GLN A 501 16.52 -24.33 -12.66
CA GLN A 501 16.11 -25.55 -11.95
C GLN A 501 14.78 -25.39 -11.23
N CYS A 502 14.23 -24.16 -11.11
CA CYS A 502 12.94 -23.94 -10.46
C CYS A 502 11.78 -24.31 -11.40
N ARG A 503 10.77 -24.93 -10.82
CA ARG A 503 9.57 -25.35 -11.57
C ARG A 503 8.40 -24.35 -11.46
N CYS A 504 8.59 -23.19 -10.83
CA CYS A 504 7.53 -22.22 -10.57
C CYS A 504 6.81 -21.70 -11.83
N MET A 505 7.51 -21.71 -12.98
CA MET A 505 6.93 -21.29 -14.26
C MET A 505 6.09 -22.37 -14.95
N ARG A 506 6.10 -23.62 -14.48
CA ARG A 506 5.34 -24.70 -15.12
C ARG A 506 3.82 -24.53 -15.02
N ASN A 507 3.35 -23.80 -14.04
CA ASN A 507 1.93 -23.52 -13.84
C ASN A 507 1.45 -22.25 -14.59
N ASN A 508 2.32 -21.65 -15.40
CA ASN A 508 1.91 -20.51 -16.23
C ASN A 508 1.03 -21.02 -17.40
N PRO A 509 -0.27 -20.68 -17.44
CA PRO A 509 -1.16 -21.11 -18.52
C PRO A 509 -0.73 -20.55 -19.88
N TYR A 510 0.08 -19.47 -19.91
CA TYR A 510 0.64 -18.91 -21.14
C TYR A 510 1.82 -19.72 -21.68
N SER A 511 2.62 -20.38 -20.83
CA SER A 511 3.71 -21.24 -21.28
C SER A 511 3.21 -22.47 -22.02
N LEU A 512 2.05 -23.02 -21.64
CA LEU A 512 1.39 -24.11 -22.35
C LEU A 512 0.85 -23.67 -23.71
N ARG A 513 0.40 -22.43 -23.86
CA ARG A 513 -0.05 -21.88 -25.15
C ARG A 513 1.10 -21.72 -26.14
N MET A 514 2.30 -21.36 -25.69
CA MET A 514 3.48 -21.28 -26.57
C MET A 514 3.95 -22.66 -27.09
N VAL A 515 3.78 -23.70 -26.28
CA VAL A 515 4.15 -25.07 -26.66
C VAL A 515 3.09 -25.71 -27.57
N MET A 516 1.82 -25.29 -27.47
CA MET A 516 0.71 -25.86 -28.24
C MET A 516 0.35 -25.07 -29.52
N SER A 517 1.01 -23.97 -29.82
CA SER A 517 0.86 -23.28 -31.09
C SER A 517 1.72 -24.02 -32.13
N PRO A 518 1.15 -24.76 -33.09
CA PRO A 518 1.95 -25.34 -34.17
C PRO A 518 2.56 -24.18 -34.96
N LYS A 519 3.88 -24.27 -35.20
CA LYS A 519 4.53 -23.43 -36.19
C LYS A 519 3.74 -23.58 -37.47
N ARG A 520 3.11 -22.52 -37.93
CA ARG A 520 2.64 -22.43 -39.30
C ARG A 520 3.89 -22.18 -40.13
N ASP A 521 4.30 -23.23 -40.86
CA ASP A 521 5.26 -23.13 -41.95
C ASP A 521 4.69 -22.29 -43.07
#